data_dbb441e52eea3e60636f59f22ba49526
#
_entry.id   dbb441e52eea3e60636f59f22ba49526
#
_cell.length_a   1.000
_cell.length_b   1.000
_cell.length_c   1.000
_cell.angle_alpha   90.00
_cell.angle_beta   90.00
_cell.angle_gamma   90.00
#
_symmetry.space_group_name_H-M   'P 1'
#
loop_
_entity.id
_entity.type
_entity.pdbx_description
1 polymer ?
#
loop_
_entity_poly.entity_id
_entity_poly.type
_entity_poly.pdbx_seq_one_letter_code
_entity_poly.pdbx_strand_id
1 'polypeptide(L)'
;MRALKHTTISLFILTALSGSALANQHAHKSKTETPPQINLAEEQAKWTQQQHAHELKLIEQRATFLQLESLLKSAVKNNHVSDNAKLFLGLIDSLKGYPLQADAMAAYLDARVKTVNRDTPREEVNALRTDIEQFIQQHASHFLRGKLEQSIFTLFTNAEDTQALAKLTPNNLETQIAVLTAKYQIEAANTNQTA
;
A
#
# COMPACT_ATOMS: atom_id res chain seq x y z
N MET A 1 30.39 -3.62 -12.86
CA MET A 1 29.82 -4.29 -14.05
C MET A 1 29.05 -5.52 -13.61
N ARG A 2 27.73 -5.49 -13.55
CA ARG A 2 26.85 -6.64 -13.27
C ARG A 2 25.90 -6.80 -14.46
N ALA A 3 26.00 -7.97 -15.10
CA ALA A 3 25.28 -8.32 -16.30
C ALA A 3 23.77 -8.45 -16.07
N LEU A 4 22.98 -7.82 -16.94
CA LEU A 4 21.53 -8.04 -17.07
C LEU A 4 21.32 -9.47 -17.60
N LYS A 5 20.61 -10.29 -16.83
CA LYS A 5 20.11 -11.58 -17.31
C LYS A 5 18.82 -11.34 -18.08
N HIS A 6 18.87 -11.54 -19.38
CA HIS A 6 17.69 -11.58 -20.24
C HIS A 6 16.91 -12.85 -19.95
N THR A 7 15.69 -12.71 -19.44
CA THR A 7 14.75 -13.82 -19.29
C THR A 7 14.03 -14.02 -20.62
N THR A 8 14.43 -15.05 -21.35
CA THR A 8 13.81 -15.48 -22.60
C THR A 8 12.47 -16.17 -22.27
N ILE A 9 11.36 -15.59 -22.67
CA ILE A 9 10.04 -16.20 -22.58
C ILE A 9 9.90 -17.16 -23.74
N SER A 10 9.92 -18.46 -23.46
CA SER A 10 9.70 -19.53 -24.45
C SER A 10 8.21 -19.58 -24.80
N LEU A 11 7.89 -19.30 -26.06
CA LEU A 11 6.58 -19.45 -26.67
C LEU A 11 6.34 -20.94 -26.94
N PHE A 12 5.47 -21.61 -26.19
CA PHE A 12 5.01 -22.96 -26.50
C PHE A 12 3.97 -22.89 -27.61
N ILE A 13 4.36 -23.30 -28.83
CA ILE A 13 3.44 -23.57 -29.93
C ILE A 13 2.94 -25.02 -29.75
N LEU A 14 1.64 -25.15 -29.41
CA LEU A 14 0.98 -26.46 -29.35
C LEU A 14 0.51 -26.83 -30.76
N THR A 15 1.24 -27.73 -31.44
CA THR A 15 0.82 -28.35 -32.70
C THR A 15 -0.16 -29.51 -32.38
N ALA A 16 -1.45 -29.31 -32.72
CA ALA A 16 -2.43 -30.38 -32.68
C ALA A 16 -2.33 -31.26 -33.92
N LEU A 17 -2.01 -32.55 -33.70
CA LEU A 17 -2.01 -33.60 -34.73
C LEU A 17 -3.45 -33.87 -35.20
N SER A 18 -3.60 -33.86 -36.50
CA SER A 18 -4.76 -34.37 -37.23
C SER A 18 -4.86 -35.89 -37.16
N GLY A 19 -5.91 -36.39 -36.55
CA GLY A 19 -6.31 -37.78 -36.59
C GLY A 19 -7.51 -37.96 -37.51
N SER A 20 -7.30 -38.67 -38.63
CA SER A 20 -8.35 -39.09 -39.55
C SER A 20 -9.12 -40.27 -38.99
N ALA A 21 -10.45 -40.21 -38.97
CA ALA A 21 -11.31 -41.40 -38.80
C ALA A 21 -12.60 -41.28 -39.59
N LEU A 22 -12.66 -42.07 -40.60
CA LEU A 22 -13.76 -42.84 -41.22
C LEU A 22 -15.22 -42.39 -41.03
N ALA A 23 -15.81 -42.30 -42.19
CA ALA A 23 -17.20 -42.09 -42.55
C ALA A 23 -18.22 -42.98 -41.80
N ASN A 24 -19.36 -42.36 -41.44
CA ASN A 24 -20.63 -43.01 -41.51
C ASN A 24 -21.72 -42.01 -41.89
N GLN A 25 -22.46 -42.31 -42.95
CA GLN A 25 -23.53 -41.52 -43.54
C GLN A 25 -24.77 -41.60 -42.66
N HIS A 26 -25.21 -40.48 -42.11
CA HIS A 26 -26.63 -40.17 -41.90
C HIS A 26 -26.89 -38.70 -42.20
N ALA A 27 -27.69 -38.50 -43.24
CA ALA A 27 -28.13 -37.18 -43.70
C ALA A 27 -29.02 -36.52 -42.65
N HIS A 28 -28.46 -35.68 -41.81
CA HIS A 28 -29.20 -34.60 -41.14
C HIS A 28 -28.72 -33.27 -41.72
N LYS A 29 -29.68 -32.52 -42.29
CA LYS A 29 -29.47 -31.13 -42.68
C LYS A 29 -29.11 -30.30 -41.44
N SER A 30 -27.87 -30.35 -41.07
CA SER A 30 -27.29 -29.44 -40.12
C SER A 30 -26.92 -28.16 -40.90
N LYS A 31 -27.50 -27.02 -40.53
CA LYS A 31 -27.00 -25.71 -40.93
C LYS A 31 -25.54 -25.67 -40.43
N THR A 32 -24.61 -25.74 -41.34
CA THR A 32 -23.20 -25.57 -41.08
C THR A 32 -23.01 -24.07 -40.78
N GLU A 33 -23.12 -23.72 -39.50
CA GLU A 33 -22.62 -22.40 -39.05
C GLU A 33 -21.10 -22.47 -39.20
N THR A 34 -20.60 -21.73 -40.18
CA THR A 34 -19.16 -21.54 -40.36
C THR A 34 -18.60 -20.98 -39.04
N PRO A 35 -17.64 -21.62 -38.39
CA PRO A 35 -17.07 -21.08 -37.17
C PRO A 35 -16.55 -19.66 -37.46
N PRO A 36 -16.75 -18.70 -36.52
CA PRO A 36 -16.30 -17.34 -36.71
C PRO A 36 -14.81 -17.33 -37.05
N GLN A 37 -14.47 -16.81 -38.24
CA GLN A 37 -13.07 -16.65 -38.62
C GLN A 37 -12.45 -15.61 -37.68
N ILE A 38 -11.63 -16.05 -36.74
CA ILE A 38 -10.87 -15.19 -35.86
C ILE A 38 -9.82 -14.46 -36.71
N ASN A 39 -9.98 -13.16 -36.86
CA ASN A 39 -8.97 -12.34 -37.54
C ASN A 39 -7.79 -12.11 -36.55
N LEU A 40 -6.79 -12.97 -36.65
CA LEU A 40 -5.59 -12.97 -35.80
C LEU A 40 -4.90 -11.58 -35.77
N ALA A 41 -4.88 -10.87 -36.89
CA ALA A 41 -4.26 -9.54 -36.96
C ALA A 41 -5.05 -8.50 -36.11
N GLU A 42 -6.38 -8.59 -36.14
CA GLU A 42 -7.26 -7.71 -35.35
C GLU A 42 -7.16 -8.01 -33.85
N GLU A 43 -7.15 -9.30 -33.48
CA GLU A 43 -6.96 -9.72 -32.09
C GLU A 43 -5.58 -9.31 -31.55
N GLN A 44 -4.54 -9.43 -32.36
CA GLN A 44 -3.19 -9.00 -31.98
C GLN A 44 -3.10 -7.47 -31.82
N ALA A 45 -3.77 -6.71 -32.68
CA ALA A 45 -3.85 -5.25 -32.56
C ALA A 45 -4.59 -4.83 -31.28
N LYS A 46 -5.73 -5.46 -30.97
CA LYS A 46 -6.47 -5.23 -29.71
C LYS A 46 -5.61 -5.54 -28.48
N TRP A 47 -4.91 -6.67 -28.50
CA TRP A 47 -4.03 -7.06 -27.40
C TRP A 47 -2.89 -6.05 -27.20
N THR A 48 -2.23 -5.62 -28.27
CA THR A 48 -1.16 -4.59 -28.22
C THR A 48 -1.69 -3.27 -27.66
N GLN A 49 -2.88 -2.86 -28.09
CA GLN A 49 -3.52 -1.64 -27.57
C GLN A 49 -3.85 -1.74 -26.08
N GLN A 50 -4.34 -2.90 -25.63
CA GLN A 50 -4.62 -3.16 -24.21
C GLN A 50 -3.35 -3.13 -23.36
N GLN A 51 -2.26 -3.75 -23.83
CA GLN A 51 -0.97 -3.73 -23.16
C GLN A 51 -0.43 -2.30 -23.02
N HIS A 52 -0.47 -1.53 -24.09
CA HIS A 52 -0.04 -0.13 -24.07
C HIS A 52 -0.87 0.73 -23.11
N ALA A 53 -2.19 0.56 -23.12
CA ALA A 53 -3.08 1.26 -22.18
C ALA A 53 -2.79 0.87 -20.72
N HIS A 54 -2.46 -0.39 -20.47
CA HIS A 54 -2.06 -0.86 -19.13
C HIS A 54 -0.74 -0.24 -18.69
N GLU A 55 0.28 -0.21 -19.56
CA GLU A 55 1.57 0.42 -19.27
C GLU A 55 1.44 1.91 -18.96
N LEU A 56 0.64 2.64 -19.73
CA LEU A 56 0.38 4.06 -19.45
C LEU A 56 -0.22 4.27 -18.07
N LYS A 57 -1.20 3.44 -17.68
CA LYS A 57 -1.80 3.50 -16.33
C LYS A 57 -0.77 3.24 -15.22
N LEU A 58 0.15 2.30 -15.41
CA LEU A 58 1.22 2.04 -14.43
C LEU A 58 2.17 3.24 -14.30
N ILE A 59 2.49 3.91 -15.41
CA ILE A 59 3.33 5.12 -15.41
C ILE A 59 2.63 6.25 -14.66
N GLU A 60 1.34 6.49 -14.93
CA GLU A 60 0.54 7.52 -14.27
C GLU A 60 0.46 7.30 -12.75
N GLN A 61 0.21 6.06 -12.32
CA GLN A 61 0.17 5.71 -10.89
C GLN A 61 1.51 5.97 -10.20
N ARG A 62 2.60 5.56 -10.85
CA ARG A 62 3.94 5.78 -10.31
C ARG A 62 4.27 7.27 -10.21
N ALA A 63 3.87 8.06 -11.21
CA ALA A 63 4.05 9.50 -11.19
C ALA A 63 3.25 10.15 -10.04
N THR A 64 1.99 9.76 -9.86
CA THR A 64 1.14 10.22 -8.74
C THR A 64 1.74 9.87 -7.38
N PHE A 65 2.24 8.65 -7.23
CA PHE A 65 2.88 8.21 -5.98
C PHE A 65 4.15 9.01 -5.68
N LEU A 66 5.02 9.23 -6.68
CA LEU A 66 6.23 10.03 -6.52
C LEU A 66 5.90 11.51 -6.21
N GLN A 67 4.84 12.05 -6.80
CA GLN A 67 4.35 13.38 -6.48
C GLN A 67 3.90 13.46 -5.01
N LEU A 68 3.12 12.49 -4.55
CA LEU A 68 2.69 12.38 -3.16
C LEU A 68 3.90 12.34 -2.21
N GLU A 69 4.88 11.46 -2.46
CA GLU A 69 6.10 11.38 -1.62
C GLU A 69 6.86 12.70 -1.55
N SER A 70 7.01 13.39 -2.68
CA SER A 70 7.68 14.68 -2.74
C SER A 70 6.96 15.74 -1.92
N LEU A 71 5.62 15.82 -2.05
CA LEU A 71 4.78 16.76 -1.31
C LEU A 71 4.77 16.43 0.19
N LEU A 72 4.71 15.14 0.58
CA LEU A 72 4.79 14.73 1.98
C LEU A 72 6.13 15.12 2.61
N LYS A 73 7.27 14.89 1.92
CA LYS A 73 8.59 15.33 2.41
C LYS A 73 8.64 16.81 2.68
N SER A 74 8.10 17.63 1.78
CA SER A 74 8.02 19.08 1.96
C SER A 74 7.10 19.46 3.11
N ALA A 75 5.93 18.84 3.22
CA ALA A 75 4.95 19.13 4.27
C ALA A 75 5.45 18.72 5.66
N VAL A 76 6.17 17.59 5.80
CA VAL A 76 6.81 17.20 7.06
C VAL A 76 7.84 18.24 7.48
N LYS A 77 8.72 18.67 6.55
CA LYS A 77 9.75 19.69 6.84
C LYS A 77 9.16 21.00 7.35
N ASN A 78 7.97 21.39 6.87
CA ASN A 78 7.32 22.64 7.19
C ASN A 78 6.21 22.49 8.25
N ASN A 79 6.00 21.29 8.78
CA ASN A 79 4.93 20.95 9.75
C ASN A 79 3.50 21.22 9.22
N HIS A 80 3.25 21.01 7.92
CA HIS A 80 1.98 21.29 7.24
C HIS A 80 1.25 20.04 6.73
N VAL A 81 1.50 18.84 7.32
CA VAL A 81 0.86 17.60 6.87
C VAL A 81 -0.64 17.62 7.15
N SER A 82 -1.05 18.03 8.35
CA SER A 82 -2.47 18.13 8.72
C SER A 82 -3.21 19.18 7.90
N ASP A 83 -2.59 20.34 7.64
CA ASP A 83 -3.19 21.43 6.84
C ASP A 83 -3.50 20.98 5.40
N ASN A 84 -2.68 20.10 4.84
CA ASN A 84 -2.81 19.61 3.48
C ASN A 84 -3.46 18.21 3.40
N ALA A 85 -4.10 17.73 4.46
CA ALA A 85 -4.69 16.39 4.53
C ALA A 85 -5.64 16.08 3.35
N LYS A 86 -6.50 17.05 2.96
CA LYS A 86 -7.40 16.91 1.80
C LYS A 86 -6.65 16.63 0.50
N LEU A 87 -5.54 17.32 0.26
CA LEU A 87 -4.73 17.14 -0.94
C LEU A 87 -4.12 15.74 -0.96
N PHE A 88 -3.52 15.30 0.16
CA PHE A 88 -2.90 13.97 0.25
C PHE A 88 -3.91 12.84 0.09
N LEU A 89 -5.05 12.93 0.77
CA LEU A 89 -6.13 11.95 0.65
C LEU A 89 -6.70 11.89 -0.76
N GLY A 90 -6.81 13.04 -1.46
CA GLY A 90 -7.21 13.09 -2.87
C GLY A 90 -6.23 12.38 -3.80
N LEU A 91 -4.91 12.55 -3.59
CA LEU A 91 -3.88 11.83 -4.34
C LEU A 91 -3.92 10.32 -4.06
N ILE A 92 -4.12 9.91 -2.79
CA ILE A 92 -4.27 8.52 -2.39
C ILE A 92 -5.52 7.89 -3.02
N ASP A 93 -6.65 8.62 -3.04
CA ASP A 93 -7.89 8.13 -3.66
C ASP A 93 -7.75 7.97 -5.17
N SER A 94 -6.95 8.80 -5.84
CA SER A 94 -6.66 8.64 -7.27
C SER A 94 -5.89 7.35 -7.59
N LEU A 95 -5.25 6.72 -6.59
CA LEU A 95 -4.60 5.42 -6.68
C LEU A 95 -5.54 4.25 -6.32
N LYS A 96 -6.83 4.51 -6.12
CA LYS A 96 -7.80 3.49 -5.71
C LYS A 96 -7.86 2.31 -6.69
N GLY A 97 -7.82 1.11 -6.13
CA GLY A 97 -7.81 -0.14 -6.90
C GLY A 97 -6.42 -0.57 -7.41
N TYR A 98 -5.37 0.17 -7.07
CA TYR A 98 -4.00 -0.16 -7.44
C TYR A 98 -3.15 -0.52 -6.21
N PRO A 99 -2.13 -1.38 -6.35
CA PRO A 99 -1.25 -1.77 -5.24
C PRO A 99 -0.60 -0.58 -4.52
N LEU A 100 -0.20 0.47 -5.26
CA LEU A 100 0.43 1.67 -4.72
C LEU A 100 -0.47 2.49 -3.77
N GLN A 101 -1.78 2.25 -3.75
CA GLN A 101 -2.69 2.95 -2.82
C GLN A 101 -2.32 2.66 -1.36
N ALA A 102 -2.02 1.40 -1.03
CA ALA A 102 -1.62 1.03 0.33
C ALA A 102 -0.27 1.65 0.70
N ASP A 103 0.71 1.66 -0.21
CA ASP A 103 1.99 2.31 0.00
C ASP A 103 1.83 3.82 0.24
N ALA A 104 0.97 4.47 -0.54
CA ALA A 104 0.64 5.89 -0.42
C ALA A 104 -0.01 6.22 0.93
N MET A 105 -0.97 5.41 1.37
CA MET A 105 -1.61 5.56 2.69
C MET A 105 -0.60 5.36 3.81
N ALA A 106 0.25 4.33 3.75
CA ALA A 106 1.29 4.08 4.75
C ALA A 106 2.28 5.26 4.85
N ALA A 107 2.70 5.83 3.71
CA ALA A 107 3.57 7.00 3.67
C ALA A 107 2.90 8.24 4.29
N TYR A 108 1.61 8.45 4.04
CA TYR A 108 0.84 9.54 4.62
C TYR A 108 0.70 9.41 6.14
N LEU A 109 0.37 8.21 6.65
CA LEU A 109 0.27 7.95 8.09
C LEU A 109 1.62 8.18 8.80
N ASP A 110 2.73 7.68 8.23
CA ASP A 110 4.08 7.91 8.74
C ASP A 110 4.45 9.41 8.76
N ALA A 111 4.05 10.16 7.74
CA ALA A 111 4.27 11.60 7.68
C ALA A 111 3.45 12.35 8.74
N ARG A 112 2.20 11.97 8.98
CA ARG A 112 1.36 12.53 10.06
C ARG A 112 2.00 12.30 11.43
N VAL A 113 2.49 11.11 11.73
CA VAL A 113 3.16 10.80 13.00
C VAL A 113 4.37 11.72 13.24
N LYS A 114 5.14 12.02 12.20
CA LYS A 114 6.33 12.88 12.29
C LYS A 114 6.02 14.35 12.59
N THR A 115 4.80 14.81 12.34
CA THR A 115 4.37 16.17 12.60
C THR A 115 3.60 16.33 13.92
N VAL A 116 3.28 15.23 14.60
CA VAL A 116 2.70 15.26 15.95
C VAL A 116 3.74 15.81 16.94
N ASN A 117 3.28 16.63 17.86
CA ASN A 117 4.03 17.16 18.99
C ASN A 117 3.13 17.27 20.23
N ARG A 118 3.66 17.76 21.34
CA ARG A 118 2.93 17.91 22.62
C ARG A 118 1.69 18.81 22.54
N ASP A 119 1.68 19.76 21.58
CA ASP A 119 0.59 20.71 21.41
C ASP A 119 -0.52 20.15 20.50
N THR A 120 -0.30 18.96 19.90
CA THR A 120 -1.31 18.28 19.06
C THR A 120 -2.50 17.84 19.93
N PRO A 121 -3.75 18.18 19.55
CA PRO A 121 -4.93 17.79 20.30
C PRO A 121 -5.01 16.27 20.50
N ARG A 122 -5.36 15.84 21.70
CA ARG A 122 -5.43 14.42 22.08
C ARG A 122 -6.38 13.61 21.20
N GLU A 123 -7.47 14.25 20.77
CA GLU A 123 -8.45 13.65 19.84
C GLU A 123 -7.79 13.35 18.49
N GLU A 124 -6.92 14.22 17.99
CA GLU A 124 -6.19 14.01 16.73
C GLU A 124 -5.16 12.90 16.88
N VAL A 125 -4.44 12.84 18.01
CA VAL A 125 -3.49 11.75 18.32
C VAL A 125 -4.21 10.41 18.36
N ASN A 126 -5.37 10.32 19.02
CA ASN A 126 -6.16 9.09 19.11
C ASN A 126 -6.77 8.70 17.75
N ALA A 127 -7.23 9.67 16.96
CA ALA A 127 -7.72 9.41 15.61
C ALA A 127 -6.60 8.84 14.72
N LEU A 128 -5.42 9.44 14.75
CA LEU A 128 -4.27 8.95 13.98
C LEU A 128 -3.84 7.53 14.40
N ARG A 129 -3.84 7.24 15.70
CA ARG A 129 -3.65 5.88 16.20
C ARG A 129 -4.66 4.90 15.59
N THR A 130 -5.94 5.26 15.61
CA THR A 130 -7.02 4.43 15.06
C THR A 130 -6.81 4.19 13.56
N ASP A 131 -6.45 5.23 12.80
CA ASP A 131 -6.15 5.12 11.36
C ASP A 131 -4.99 4.14 11.10
N ILE A 132 -3.92 4.20 11.91
CA ILE A 132 -2.77 3.30 11.81
C ILE A 132 -3.19 1.86 12.15
N GLU A 133 -3.92 1.63 13.24
CA GLU A 133 -4.40 0.30 13.65
C GLU A 133 -5.33 -0.31 12.60
N GLN A 134 -6.22 0.49 12.01
CA GLN A 134 -7.11 0.08 10.92
C GLN A 134 -6.31 -0.31 9.66
N PHE A 135 -5.30 0.47 9.28
CA PHE A 135 -4.42 0.14 8.16
C PHE A 135 -3.71 -1.20 8.41
N ILE A 136 -3.14 -1.42 9.60
CA ILE A 136 -2.46 -2.66 9.98
C ILE A 136 -3.40 -3.87 9.88
N GLN A 137 -4.65 -3.73 10.29
CA GLN A 137 -5.67 -4.80 10.19
C GLN A 137 -6.06 -5.11 8.74
N GLN A 138 -6.27 -4.07 7.92
CA GLN A 138 -6.68 -4.22 6.52
C GLN A 138 -5.54 -4.73 5.62
N HIS A 139 -4.29 -4.43 5.99
CA HIS A 139 -3.09 -4.73 5.21
C HIS A 139 -2.08 -5.58 6.00
N ALA A 140 -2.56 -6.67 6.61
CA ALA A 140 -1.78 -7.52 7.52
C ALA A 140 -0.48 -8.09 6.92
N SER A 141 -0.41 -8.29 5.60
CA SER A 141 0.77 -8.75 4.86
C SER A 141 1.61 -7.64 4.25
N HIS A 142 1.26 -6.37 4.47
CA HIS A 142 1.97 -5.24 3.87
C HIS A 142 3.38 -5.10 4.48
N PHE A 143 4.39 -4.85 3.63
CA PHE A 143 5.80 -4.80 4.08
C PHE A 143 6.10 -3.63 5.05
N LEU A 144 5.34 -2.53 5.01
CA LEU A 144 5.46 -1.42 5.95
C LEU A 144 4.70 -1.62 7.28
N ARG A 145 3.99 -2.74 7.46
CA ARG A 145 3.23 -3.03 8.68
C ARG A 145 4.07 -2.86 9.94
N GLY A 146 5.23 -3.51 10.01
CA GLY A 146 6.11 -3.43 11.19
C GLY A 146 6.59 -2.02 11.49
N LYS A 147 6.84 -1.21 10.45
CA LYS A 147 7.18 0.21 10.61
C LYS A 147 6.00 1.01 11.19
N LEU A 148 4.78 0.77 10.73
CA LEU A 148 3.59 1.45 11.25
C LEU A 148 3.24 1.01 12.66
N GLU A 149 3.46 -0.26 13.03
CA GLU A 149 3.36 -0.72 14.43
C GLU A 149 4.32 0.06 15.33
N GLN A 150 5.55 0.29 14.90
CA GLN A 150 6.52 1.11 15.62
C GLN A 150 6.14 2.60 15.65
N SER A 151 5.50 3.10 14.60
CA SER A 151 5.02 4.49 14.55
C SER A 151 3.99 4.83 15.64
N ILE A 152 3.26 3.86 16.20
CA ILE A 152 2.36 4.09 17.33
C ILE A 152 3.14 4.50 18.58
N PHE A 153 4.32 3.91 18.83
CA PHE A 153 5.19 4.32 19.94
C PHE A 153 5.75 5.73 19.71
N THR A 154 6.20 6.01 18.48
CA THR A 154 6.68 7.34 18.08
C THR A 154 5.57 8.39 18.25
N LEU A 155 4.33 8.07 17.88
CA LEU A 155 3.17 8.93 18.00
C LEU A 155 2.99 9.42 19.45
N PHE A 156 2.94 8.50 20.41
CA PHE A 156 2.75 8.86 21.81
C PHE A 156 4.00 9.49 22.45
N THR A 157 5.19 9.14 21.96
CA THR A 157 6.43 9.82 22.37
C THR A 157 6.42 11.28 21.91
N ASN A 158 6.07 11.55 20.67
CA ASN A 158 5.99 12.90 20.11
C ASN A 158 4.91 13.75 20.78
N ALA A 159 3.77 13.14 21.11
CA ALA A 159 2.67 13.77 21.84
C ALA A 159 2.94 13.95 23.34
N GLU A 160 4.07 13.43 23.86
CA GLU A 160 4.39 13.37 25.29
C GLU A 160 3.29 12.68 26.14
N ASP A 161 2.47 11.80 25.53
CA ASP A 161 1.41 11.05 26.24
C ASP A 161 1.99 9.81 26.94
N THR A 162 2.67 10.08 28.06
CA THR A 162 3.30 9.07 28.90
C THR A 162 2.32 7.99 29.38
N GLN A 163 1.05 8.37 29.66
CA GLN A 163 0.01 7.44 30.10
C GLN A 163 -0.40 6.45 29.01
N ALA A 164 -0.55 6.92 27.78
CA ALA A 164 -0.84 6.05 26.64
C ALA A 164 0.35 5.16 26.30
N LEU A 165 1.58 5.73 26.28
CA LEU A 165 2.82 5.00 25.98
C LEU A 165 3.05 3.85 26.97
N ALA A 166 2.82 4.07 28.27
CA ALA A 166 3.03 3.06 29.32
C ALA A 166 2.10 1.82 29.19
N LYS A 167 0.97 1.97 28.48
CA LYS A 167 -0.02 0.89 28.24
C LYS A 167 0.24 0.06 27.01
N LEU A 168 1.19 0.47 26.15
CA LEU A 168 1.52 -0.27 24.92
C LEU A 168 2.26 -1.57 25.25
N THR A 169 2.06 -2.58 24.40
CA THR A 169 2.83 -3.83 24.43
C THR A 169 4.05 -3.68 23.53
N PRO A 170 5.28 -3.67 24.07
CA PRO A 170 6.48 -3.51 23.26
C PRO A 170 6.73 -4.75 22.38
N ASN A 171 7.27 -4.53 21.19
CA ASN A 171 7.59 -5.58 20.22
C ASN A 171 9.09 -5.71 19.90
N ASN A 172 9.92 -4.79 20.43
CA ASN A 172 11.37 -4.81 20.30
C ASN A 172 12.03 -4.07 21.49
N LEU A 173 13.36 -4.07 21.56
CA LEU A 173 14.12 -3.45 22.65
C LEU A 173 13.88 -1.95 22.75
N GLU A 174 13.82 -1.23 21.64
CA GLU A 174 13.60 0.23 21.59
C GLU A 174 12.24 0.59 22.19
N THR A 175 11.18 -0.08 21.74
CA THR A 175 9.83 0.13 22.28
C THR A 175 9.70 -0.32 23.73
N GLN A 176 10.45 -1.36 24.15
CA GLN A 176 10.51 -1.78 25.55
C GLN A 176 11.12 -0.69 26.44
N ILE A 177 12.22 -0.08 26.01
CA ILE A 177 12.84 1.04 26.73
C ILE A 177 11.87 2.20 26.84
N ALA A 178 11.20 2.58 25.76
CA ALA A 178 10.22 3.67 25.75
C ALA A 178 9.09 3.43 26.76
N VAL A 179 8.51 2.24 26.79
CA VAL A 179 7.42 1.85 27.73
C VAL A 179 7.91 1.86 29.18
N LEU A 180 9.10 1.31 29.46
CA LEU A 180 9.69 1.30 30.81
C LEU A 180 9.99 2.71 31.30
N THR A 181 10.54 3.57 30.43
CA THR A 181 10.79 4.97 30.76
C THR A 181 9.50 5.71 31.11
N ALA A 182 8.44 5.50 30.34
CA ALA A 182 7.11 6.08 30.61
C ALA A 182 6.55 5.62 31.96
N LYS A 183 6.63 4.32 32.28
CA LYS A 183 6.20 3.78 33.58
C LYS A 183 6.96 4.39 34.74
N TYR A 184 8.29 4.48 34.62
CA TYR A 184 9.15 5.11 35.64
C TYR A 184 8.78 6.59 35.85
N GLN A 185 8.53 7.35 34.78
CA GLN A 185 8.09 8.74 34.90
C GLN A 185 6.78 8.92 35.64
N ILE A 186 5.81 8.03 35.40
CA ILE A 186 4.53 8.02 36.11
C ILE A 186 4.72 7.72 37.60
N GLU A 187 5.52 6.71 37.95
CA GLU A 187 5.81 6.34 39.34
C GLU A 187 6.53 7.48 40.06
N ALA A 188 7.55 8.10 39.46
CA ALA A 188 8.26 9.22 40.03
C ALA A 188 7.36 10.44 40.29
N ALA A 189 6.44 10.74 39.37
CA ALA A 189 5.46 11.81 39.53
C ALA A 189 4.51 11.53 40.70
N ASN A 190 4.02 10.29 40.87
CA ASN A 190 3.14 9.90 41.95
C ASN A 190 3.83 9.95 43.31
N THR A 191 5.11 9.55 43.39
CA THR A 191 5.90 9.58 44.64
C THR A 191 6.10 11.02 45.12
N ASN A 192 6.36 11.96 44.19
CA ASN A 192 6.56 13.38 44.52
C ASN A 192 5.26 14.10 44.97
N GLN A 193 4.08 13.53 44.68
CA GLN A 193 2.78 14.10 45.12
C GLN A 193 2.38 13.63 46.53
N THR A 194 3.02 12.57 47.01
CA THR A 194 2.70 11.99 48.32
C THR A 194 3.69 12.39 49.44
N ALA A 195 4.72 13.14 49.10
CA ALA A 195 5.70 13.70 50.01
C ALA A 195 5.44 15.18 50.33
#